data_a3a95cab658242d1c21956a68f9400ba
#
_entry.id   a3a95cab658242d1c21956a68f9400ba
#
_cell.length_a   1.000
_cell.length_b   1.000
_cell.length_c   1.000
_cell.angle_alpha   90.00
_cell.angle_beta   90.00
_cell.angle_gamma   90.00
#
_symmetry.space_group_name_H-M   'P 1'
#
loop_
_entity.id
_entity.type
_entity.pdbx_description
1 polymer ?
#
loop_
_entity_poly.entity_id
_entity_poly.type
_entity_poly.pdbx_seq_one_letter_code
_entity_poly.pdbx_strand_id
1 'polypeptide(L)'
;MDTRVQTRVSAYAVAVEDGRLLLARLSDASPIFTPGLWHLPGGGIDPGEQPVGAMARELREETGLELVAARLLDARTYAVQRHGIDWHLTGLFYAVDLTAGAPVVGETGGSTDAAVWTPLSDLDDSLLSPVAADALRLLAPSP
;
A
#
# COMPACT_ATOMS: atom_id res chain seq x y z
N MET A 1 -16.56 17.18 21.60
CA MET A 1 -15.61 16.11 21.86
C MET A 1 -14.40 16.28 20.94
N ASP A 2 -13.24 16.32 21.54
CA ASP A 2 -12.03 16.55 20.78
C ASP A 2 -11.66 15.30 19.99
N THR A 3 -11.55 15.47 18.68
CA THR A 3 -11.07 14.40 17.81
C THR A 3 -9.53 14.45 17.83
N ARG A 4 -8.92 13.30 18.05
CA ARG A 4 -7.47 13.20 17.99
C ARG A 4 -7.03 13.28 16.53
N VAL A 5 -6.12 14.19 16.22
CA VAL A 5 -5.52 14.30 14.89
C VAL A 5 -4.13 13.68 14.92
N GLN A 6 -3.85 12.80 13.97
CA GLN A 6 -2.53 12.21 13.80
C GLN A 6 -2.09 12.33 12.35
N THR A 7 -0.82 12.59 12.14
CA THR A 7 -0.21 12.61 10.82
C THR A 7 0.64 11.37 10.63
N ARG A 8 0.68 10.86 9.41
CA ARG A 8 1.51 9.71 9.06
C ARG A 8 2.02 9.87 7.63
N VAL A 9 3.25 9.45 7.40
CA VAL A 9 3.81 9.33 6.05
C VAL A 9 4.04 7.86 5.78
N SER A 10 3.53 7.38 4.65
CA SER A 10 3.67 5.99 4.24
C SER A 10 4.26 5.90 2.85
N ALA A 11 5.00 4.84 2.58
CA ALA A 11 5.59 4.57 1.28
C ALA A 11 5.01 3.29 0.71
N TYR A 12 4.49 3.36 -0.52
CA TYR A 12 3.77 2.28 -1.18
C TYR A 12 4.42 1.83 -2.46
N ALA A 13 4.36 0.53 -2.72
CA ALA A 13 4.88 -0.09 -3.93
C ALA A 13 3.79 -0.25 -4.98
N VAL A 14 4.03 0.25 -6.18
CA VAL A 14 3.18 0.01 -7.35
C VAL A 14 3.95 -0.95 -8.25
N ALA A 15 3.63 -2.23 -8.13
CA ALA A 15 4.29 -3.30 -8.85
C ALA A 15 3.35 -3.87 -9.90
N VAL A 16 3.72 -3.76 -11.16
CA VAL A 16 2.94 -4.28 -12.30
C VAL A 16 3.81 -5.25 -13.08
N GLU A 17 3.32 -6.49 -13.24
CA GLU A 17 3.97 -7.51 -14.06
C GLU A 17 2.90 -8.26 -14.84
N ASP A 18 3.13 -8.43 -16.15
CA ASP A 18 2.23 -9.19 -17.04
C ASP A 18 0.76 -8.73 -16.94
N GLY A 19 0.55 -7.40 -16.85
CA GLY A 19 -0.80 -6.82 -16.76
C GLY A 19 -1.49 -7.03 -15.42
N ARG A 20 -0.73 -7.40 -14.37
CA ARG A 20 -1.26 -7.59 -13.01
C ARG A 20 -0.61 -6.64 -12.03
N LEU A 21 -1.39 -6.17 -11.08
CA LEU A 21 -0.96 -5.31 -9.98
C LEU A 21 -0.85 -6.15 -8.70
N LEU A 22 0.25 -5.98 -7.96
CA LEU A 22 0.40 -6.63 -6.67
C LEU A 22 -0.42 -5.88 -5.62
N LEU A 23 -1.33 -6.59 -4.98
CA LEU A 23 -2.20 -6.04 -3.93
C LEU A 23 -2.09 -6.86 -2.65
N ALA A 24 -2.28 -6.17 -1.53
CA ALA A 24 -2.31 -6.75 -0.21
C ALA A 24 -3.66 -6.48 0.42
N ARG A 25 -4.30 -7.49 1.01
CA ARG A 25 -5.59 -7.31 1.66
C ARG A 25 -5.39 -6.86 3.10
N LEU A 26 -6.09 -5.80 3.50
CA LEU A 26 -6.03 -5.27 4.86
C LEU A 26 -6.72 -6.22 5.84
N SER A 27 -6.01 -6.56 6.91
CA SER A 27 -6.52 -7.40 7.98
C SER A 27 -7.32 -6.57 8.99
N ASP A 28 -7.89 -7.25 10.00
CA ASP A 28 -8.57 -6.58 11.11
C ASP A 28 -7.63 -5.68 11.92
N ALA A 29 -6.33 -5.86 11.81
CA ALA A 29 -5.33 -5.03 12.48
C ALA A 29 -5.01 -3.74 11.73
N SER A 30 -5.66 -3.47 10.59
CA SER A 30 -5.42 -2.24 9.83
C SER A 30 -5.75 -1.00 10.67
N PRO A 31 -4.79 -0.06 10.85
CA PRO A 31 -5.01 1.09 11.73
C PRO A 31 -5.80 2.23 11.10
N ILE A 32 -5.76 2.40 9.79
CA ILE A 32 -6.31 3.57 9.11
C ILE A 32 -7.45 3.22 8.16
N PHE A 33 -7.20 2.29 7.23
CA PHE A 33 -8.18 1.94 6.20
C PHE A 33 -9.02 0.73 6.62
N THR A 34 -10.20 0.61 6.02
CA THR A 34 -11.16 -0.45 6.36
C THR A 34 -10.60 -1.84 6.09
N PRO A 35 -10.66 -2.77 7.06
CA PRO A 35 -10.28 -4.17 6.83
C PRO A 35 -11.05 -4.80 5.68
N GLY A 36 -10.42 -5.72 4.97
CA GLY A 36 -10.99 -6.41 3.83
C GLY A 36 -10.78 -5.73 2.50
N LEU A 37 -10.44 -4.44 2.49
CA LEU A 37 -10.09 -3.76 1.24
C LEU A 37 -8.72 -4.21 0.75
N TRP A 38 -8.57 -4.19 -0.57
CA TRP A 38 -7.26 -4.44 -1.20
C TRP A 38 -6.49 -3.12 -1.28
N HIS A 39 -5.22 -3.19 -0.89
CA HIS A 39 -4.34 -2.05 -0.67
C HIS A 39 -3.01 -2.30 -1.38
N LEU A 40 -2.19 -1.26 -1.53
CA LEU A 40 -0.82 -1.44 -2.03
C LEU A 40 0.07 -2.00 -0.93
N PRO A 41 1.06 -2.83 -1.27
CA PRO A 41 2.11 -3.17 -0.31
C PRO A 41 2.86 -1.91 0.11
N GLY A 42 3.18 -1.82 1.39
CA GLY A 42 3.85 -0.67 1.96
C GLY A 42 3.26 -0.31 3.29
N GLY A 43 3.67 0.81 3.82
CA GLY A 43 3.18 1.29 5.10
C GLY A 43 3.97 2.43 5.66
N GLY A 44 3.77 2.71 6.94
CA GLY A 44 4.36 3.86 7.62
C GLY A 44 5.87 3.83 7.67
N ILE A 45 6.44 5.01 7.54
CA ILE A 45 7.89 5.22 7.66
C ILE A 45 8.18 5.43 9.14
N ASP A 46 8.99 4.55 9.72
CA ASP A 46 9.38 4.67 11.13
C ASP A 46 10.48 5.72 11.30
N PRO A 47 10.63 6.29 12.50
CA PRO A 47 11.72 7.24 12.75
C PRO A 47 13.07 6.65 12.37
N GLY A 48 13.84 7.42 11.60
CA GLY A 48 15.16 6.99 11.14
C GLY A 48 15.18 6.20 9.85
N GLU A 49 14.01 5.77 9.33
CA GLU A 49 13.96 5.09 8.03
C GLU A 49 13.86 6.08 6.88
N GLN A 50 14.45 5.73 5.75
CA GLN A 50 14.17 6.42 4.49
C GLN A 50 12.92 5.81 3.84
N PRO A 51 12.18 6.56 3.00
CA PRO A 51 10.95 6.05 2.40
C PRO A 51 11.11 4.73 1.66
N VAL A 52 12.15 4.59 0.82
CA VAL A 52 12.38 3.36 0.07
C VAL A 52 12.73 2.20 1.01
N GLY A 53 13.50 2.46 2.06
CA GLY A 53 13.83 1.43 3.06
C GLY A 53 12.60 0.94 3.81
N ALA A 54 11.72 1.86 4.22
CA ALA A 54 10.45 1.51 4.86
C ALA A 54 9.58 0.67 3.93
N MET A 55 9.46 1.07 2.67
CA MET A 55 8.69 0.34 1.67
C MET A 55 9.26 -1.06 1.48
N ALA A 56 10.58 -1.21 1.36
CA ALA A 56 11.24 -2.51 1.18
C ALA A 56 10.97 -3.43 2.36
N ARG A 57 11.01 -2.91 3.58
CA ARG A 57 10.72 -3.69 4.80
C ARG A 57 9.27 -4.17 4.81
N GLU A 58 8.33 -3.25 4.59
CA GLU A 58 6.90 -3.59 4.56
C GLU A 58 6.58 -4.58 3.45
N LEU A 59 7.17 -4.40 2.28
CA LEU A 59 6.98 -5.28 1.13
C LEU A 59 7.41 -6.71 1.47
N ARG A 60 8.56 -6.86 2.13
CA ARG A 60 9.06 -8.17 2.56
C ARG A 60 8.12 -8.82 3.58
N GLU A 61 7.66 -8.05 4.57
CA GLU A 61 6.75 -8.53 5.60
C GLU A 61 5.39 -8.96 5.01
N GLU A 62 4.89 -8.18 4.07
CA GLU A 62 3.54 -8.38 3.53
C GLU A 62 3.49 -9.35 2.35
N THR A 63 4.56 -9.48 1.58
CA THR A 63 4.55 -10.27 0.34
C THR A 63 5.68 -11.30 0.24
N GLY A 64 6.72 -11.20 1.07
CA GLY A 64 7.90 -12.03 0.96
C GLY A 64 8.80 -11.71 -0.23
N LEU A 65 8.43 -10.73 -1.06
CA LEU A 65 9.22 -10.35 -2.22
C LEU A 65 10.23 -9.26 -1.86
N GLU A 66 11.34 -9.24 -2.59
CA GLU A 66 12.41 -8.27 -2.36
C GLU A 66 12.40 -7.17 -3.43
N LEU A 67 12.66 -5.95 -2.98
CA LEU A 67 12.78 -4.80 -3.86
C LEU A 67 14.08 -4.87 -4.68
N VAL A 68 13.96 -4.70 -5.99
CA VAL A 68 15.11 -4.63 -6.90
C VAL A 68 15.39 -3.17 -7.29
N ALA A 69 14.35 -2.42 -7.63
CA ALA A 69 14.48 -1.02 -8.03
C ALA A 69 13.20 -0.26 -7.69
N ALA A 70 13.33 1.04 -7.44
CA ALA A 70 12.20 1.90 -7.12
C ALA A 70 12.38 3.28 -7.72
N ARG A 71 11.27 3.86 -8.21
CA ARG A 71 11.22 5.21 -8.77
C ARG A 71 9.97 5.92 -8.24
N LEU A 72 10.15 7.10 -7.66
CA LEU A 72 9.02 7.88 -7.15
C LEU A 72 8.10 8.31 -8.29
N LEU A 73 6.81 8.00 -8.15
CA LEU A 73 5.78 8.38 -9.12
C LEU A 73 5.05 9.66 -8.69
N ASP A 74 4.57 9.70 -7.45
CA ASP A 74 3.72 10.78 -6.97
C ASP A 74 3.64 10.73 -5.44
N ALA A 75 3.10 11.80 -4.88
CA ALA A 75 2.74 11.88 -3.47
C ALA A 75 1.31 12.42 -3.36
N ARG A 76 0.49 11.81 -2.50
CA ARG A 76 -0.90 12.21 -2.31
C ARG A 76 -1.25 12.21 -0.84
N THR A 77 -2.25 13.01 -0.47
CA THR A 77 -2.72 13.09 0.91
C THR A 77 -4.13 12.54 1.05
N TYR A 78 -4.40 11.97 2.22
CA TYR A 78 -5.69 11.36 2.55
C TYR A 78 -6.12 11.79 3.93
N ALA A 79 -7.39 12.13 4.08
CA ALA A 79 -8.01 12.38 5.37
C ALA A 79 -8.96 11.22 5.67
N VAL A 80 -8.69 10.46 6.73
CA VAL A 80 -9.47 9.28 7.08
C VAL A 80 -9.78 9.33 8.57
N GLN A 81 -11.06 9.22 8.92
CA GLN A 81 -11.49 9.11 10.30
C GLN A 81 -11.75 7.65 10.66
N ARG A 82 -11.10 7.18 11.72
CA ARG A 82 -11.26 5.80 12.18
C ARG A 82 -10.97 5.70 13.67
N HIS A 83 -11.86 5.05 14.39
CA HIS A 83 -11.71 4.80 15.84
C HIS A 83 -11.39 6.07 16.62
N GLY A 84 -12.08 7.19 16.31
CA GLY A 84 -11.89 8.46 17.00
C GLY A 84 -10.62 9.21 16.65
N ILE A 85 -9.91 8.78 15.63
CA ILE A 85 -8.69 9.42 15.14
C ILE A 85 -8.94 10.02 13.75
N ASP A 86 -8.59 11.29 13.58
CA ASP A 86 -8.52 11.91 12.27
C ASP A 86 -7.10 11.75 11.73
N TRP A 87 -6.95 10.82 10.80
CA TRP A 87 -5.67 10.56 10.16
C TRP A 87 -5.44 11.49 8.99
N HIS A 88 -4.30 12.16 9.00
CA HIS A 88 -3.79 12.91 7.86
C HIS A 88 -2.59 12.14 7.32
N LEU A 89 -2.84 11.36 6.28
CA LEU A 89 -1.85 10.47 5.70
C LEU A 89 -1.26 11.10 4.44
N THR A 90 0.07 11.11 4.34
CA THR A 90 0.76 11.39 3.07
C THR A 90 1.28 10.06 2.54
N GLY A 91 0.84 9.67 1.35
CA GLY A 91 1.30 8.46 0.68
C GLY A 91 2.28 8.79 -0.43
N LEU A 92 3.44 8.14 -0.40
CA LEU A 92 4.45 8.22 -1.45
C LEU A 92 4.31 6.97 -2.32
N PHE A 93 4.16 7.15 -3.63
CA PHE A 93 3.96 6.04 -4.57
C PHE A 93 5.24 5.80 -5.37
N TYR A 94 5.73 4.57 -5.34
CA TYR A 94 6.93 4.17 -6.07
C TYR A 94 6.60 3.10 -7.10
N ALA A 95 7.01 3.31 -8.35
CA ALA A 95 7.05 2.23 -9.33
C ALA A 95 8.23 1.33 -8.97
N VAL A 96 7.99 0.04 -8.84
CA VAL A 96 9.01 -0.89 -8.34
C VAL A 96 9.19 -2.09 -9.27
N ASP A 97 10.42 -2.61 -9.26
CA ASP A 97 10.75 -3.93 -9.78
C ASP A 97 11.05 -4.83 -8.59
N LEU A 98 10.54 -6.05 -8.63
CA LEU A 98 10.64 -7.01 -7.53
C LEU A 98 11.29 -8.30 -8.00
N THR A 99 11.80 -9.07 -7.02
CA THR A 99 12.23 -10.44 -7.30
C THR A 99 11.07 -11.29 -7.78
N ALA A 100 11.35 -12.28 -8.62
CA ALA A 100 10.33 -13.19 -9.13
C ALA A 100 9.81 -14.11 -8.03
N GLY A 101 8.57 -14.56 -8.18
CA GLY A 101 7.98 -15.54 -7.29
C GLY A 101 6.55 -15.20 -6.89
N ALA A 102 5.89 -16.17 -6.25
CA ALA A 102 4.57 -15.97 -5.70
C ALA A 102 4.68 -15.23 -4.36
N PRO A 103 3.80 -14.25 -4.11
CA PRO A 103 3.81 -13.57 -2.83
C PRO A 103 3.31 -14.48 -1.71
N VAL A 104 3.96 -14.35 -0.54
CA VAL A 104 3.57 -15.06 0.69
C VAL A 104 3.62 -14.07 1.84
N VAL A 105 2.53 -13.95 2.59
CA VAL A 105 2.51 -13.08 3.77
C VAL A 105 3.40 -13.68 4.84
N GLY A 106 4.48 -12.96 5.20
CA GLY A 106 5.47 -13.44 6.16
C GLY A 106 5.17 -13.09 7.61
N GLU A 107 4.22 -12.18 7.87
CA GLU A 107 3.93 -11.67 9.20
C GLU A 107 2.58 -12.19 9.69
N THR A 108 2.57 -12.81 10.87
CA THR A 108 1.35 -13.28 11.52
C THR A 108 0.79 -12.16 12.39
N GLY A 109 -0.51 -11.86 12.22
CA GLY A 109 -1.16 -10.82 13.02
C GLY A 109 -0.84 -9.39 12.61
N GLY A 110 -0.16 -9.20 11.47
CA GLY A 110 0.11 -7.87 10.92
C GLY A 110 -1.10 -7.26 10.22
N SER A 111 -0.92 -6.07 9.63
CA SER A 111 -1.99 -5.32 8.96
C SER A 111 -2.42 -5.91 7.62
N THR A 112 -1.73 -6.92 7.12
CA THR A 112 -2.02 -7.60 5.84
C THR A 112 -2.23 -9.09 6.09
N ASP A 113 -3.29 -9.67 5.50
CA ASP A 113 -3.60 -11.09 5.64
C ASP A 113 -3.57 -11.87 4.33
N ALA A 114 -3.36 -11.21 3.20
CA ALA A 114 -3.21 -11.85 1.90
C ALA A 114 -2.44 -10.95 0.94
N ALA A 115 -1.72 -11.53 0.00
CA ALA A 115 -1.04 -10.79 -1.06
C ALA A 115 -1.20 -11.56 -2.38
N VAL A 116 -1.65 -10.86 -3.43
CA VAL A 116 -2.01 -11.49 -4.70
C VAL A 116 -1.66 -10.57 -5.87
N TRP A 117 -1.13 -11.16 -6.95
CA TRP A 117 -1.06 -10.51 -8.25
C TRP A 117 -2.45 -10.54 -8.88
N THR A 118 -3.04 -9.37 -9.08
CA THR A 118 -4.42 -9.24 -9.58
C THR A 118 -4.44 -8.62 -10.97
N PRO A 119 -5.09 -9.27 -11.96
CA PRO A 119 -5.20 -8.67 -13.30
C PRO A 119 -5.81 -7.27 -13.22
N LEU A 120 -5.21 -6.31 -13.91
CA LEU A 120 -5.72 -4.93 -13.93
C LEU A 120 -7.16 -4.86 -14.43
N SER A 121 -7.54 -5.77 -15.33
CA SER A 121 -8.89 -5.84 -15.87
C SER A 121 -9.95 -6.29 -14.85
N ASP A 122 -9.53 -6.92 -13.76
CA ASP A 122 -10.43 -7.43 -12.71
C ASP A 122 -10.62 -6.44 -11.56
N LEU A 123 -9.94 -5.28 -11.59
CA LEU A 123 -9.97 -4.35 -10.47
C LEU A 123 -11.20 -3.46 -10.51
N ASP A 124 -11.82 -3.32 -9.35
CA ASP A 124 -13.02 -2.52 -9.12
C ASP A 124 -12.76 -1.62 -7.91
N ASP A 125 -13.01 -0.33 -8.05
CA ASP A 125 -12.78 0.66 -6.99
C ASP A 125 -13.48 0.29 -5.68
N SER A 126 -14.62 -0.40 -5.74
CA SER A 126 -15.35 -0.81 -4.52
C SER A 126 -14.58 -1.80 -3.64
N LEU A 127 -13.60 -2.50 -4.21
CA LEU A 127 -12.78 -3.47 -3.50
C LEU A 127 -11.43 -2.90 -3.07
N LEU A 128 -11.12 -1.66 -3.47
CA LEU A 128 -9.81 -1.06 -3.28
C LEU A 128 -9.84 0.02 -2.20
N SER A 129 -8.73 0.12 -1.46
CA SER A 129 -8.49 1.28 -0.61
C SER A 129 -8.36 2.54 -1.49
N PRO A 130 -8.55 3.75 -0.93
CA PRO A 130 -8.31 4.98 -1.68
C PRO A 130 -6.90 5.06 -2.27
N VAL A 131 -5.90 4.53 -1.57
CA VAL A 131 -4.51 4.49 -2.03
C VAL A 131 -4.37 3.60 -3.27
N ALA A 132 -4.93 2.39 -3.22
CA ALA A 132 -4.86 1.46 -4.36
C ALA A 132 -5.66 1.99 -5.57
N ALA A 133 -6.80 2.62 -5.33
CA ALA A 133 -7.58 3.24 -6.40
C ALA A 133 -6.80 4.36 -7.08
N ASP A 134 -6.06 5.16 -6.32
CA ASP A 134 -5.21 6.20 -6.90
C ASP A 134 -4.04 5.62 -7.70
N ALA A 135 -3.49 4.49 -7.26
CA ALA A 135 -2.43 3.81 -8.03
C ALA A 135 -2.93 3.41 -9.43
N LEU A 136 -4.17 2.96 -9.55
CA LEU A 136 -4.75 2.67 -10.86
C LEU A 136 -4.80 3.90 -11.74
N ARG A 137 -5.15 5.06 -11.17
CA ARG A 137 -5.18 6.32 -11.91
C ARG A 137 -3.79 6.75 -12.38
N LEU A 138 -2.77 6.50 -11.56
CA LEU A 138 -1.38 6.78 -11.93
C LEU A 138 -0.88 5.88 -13.07
N LEU A 139 -1.42 4.68 -13.19
CA LEU A 139 -1.08 3.73 -14.23
C LEU A 139 -1.87 3.94 -15.52
N ALA A 140 -3.00 4.65 -15.44
CA ALA A 140 -3.85 4.89 -16.60
C ALA A 140 -3.12 5.83 -17.59
N PRO A 141 -3.19 5.56 -18.91
CA PRO A 141 -2.61 6.48 -19.88
C PRO A 141 -3.31 7.83 -19.83
N SER A 142 -2.52 8.90 -20.00
CA SER A 142 -3.08 10.26 -20.09
C SER A 142 -3.97 10.39 -21.33
N PRO A 143 -5.14 11.05 -21.20
CA PRO A 143 -6.02 11.28 -22.35
C PRO A 143 -5.39 12.18 -23.41
#